data_6a01b3edc9dfa4666793b26438ea0f36
#
_entry.id   6a01b3edc9dfa4666793b26438ea0f36
#
_cell.length_a   1.000
_cell.length_b   1.000
_cell.length_c   1.000
_cell.angle_alpha   90.00
_cell.angle_beta   90.00
_cell.angle_gamma   90.00
#
_symmetry.space_group_name_H-M   'P 1'
#
loop_
_entity.id
_entity.type
_entity.pdbx_description
1 polymer ?
#
loop_
_entity_poly.entity_id
_entity_poly.type
_entity_poly.pdbx_seq_one_letter_code
_entity_poly.pdbx_strand_id
1 'polypeptide(L)'
;MEKPSAARLWPLDALRGLAMVNMVVYHGMYDWVYVFGQKSSWYDIFSPGCHVWQQYICWSFLLLAGYSFTLSRRPVKNGLIVAGCALVLTAVTVVFLPSESIWFGVLHLVGCAILLCCAARPLLERVPPLPGLLGSAAVFFLTNQLPVGFLGFEGVHLWRLPEALYKANLFWLGLPDLTRFSSADYFPLLPWLFLFLCGYFVGRMRPALPKGKAPAVLRPLCFAGRHSLLVYMLHQPVVYGGLWILFNL
;
A
#
# COMPACT_ATOMS: atom_id res chain seq x y z
N MET A 1 8.63 4.05 -38.53
CA MET A 1 7.36 4.55 -37.97
C MET A 1 7.36 4.27 -36.49
N GLU A 2 7.60 5.28 -35.67
CA GLU A 2 7.47 5.20 -34.20
C GLU A 2 6.01 4.91 -33.86
N LYS A 3 5.74 3.78 -33.15
CA LYS A 3 4.41 3.52 -32.62
C LYS A 3 4.02 4.69 -31.70
N PRO A 4 2.84 5.32 -31.94
CA PRO A 4 2.41 6.41 -31.07
C PRO A 4 2.39 5.91 -29.61
N SER A 5 3.22 6.50 -28.79
CA SER A 5 3.22 6.28 -27.34
C SER A 5 1.80 6.58 -26.84
N ALA A 6 1.13 5.57 -26.30
CA ALA A 6 -0.21 5.75 -25.75
C ALA A 6 -0.16 6.94 -24.78
N ALA A 7 -0.97 7.98 -25.04
CA ALA A 7 -0.94 9.22 -24.30
C ALA A 7 -1.12 8.92 -22.81
N ARG A 8 -0.13 9.31 -22.00
CA ARG A 8 0.01 8.98 -20.59
C ARG A 8 -1.02 9.71 -19.74
N LEU A 9 -1.58 9.03 -18.75
CA LEU A 9 -2.52 9.58 -17.78
C LEU A 9 -1.74 10.23 -16.64
N TRP A 10 -1.26 11.48 -16.85
CA TRP A 10 -0.46 12.20 -15.87
C TRP A 10 -1.13 12.39 -14.49
N PRO A 11 -2.49 12.48 -14.35
CA PRO A 11 -3.10 12.63 -13.04
C PRO A 11 -2.83 11.43 -12.12
N LEU A 12 -2.78 10.21 -12.67
CA LEU A 12 -2.45 9.01 -11.87
C LEU A 12 -0.99 9.03 -11.40
N ASP A 13 -0.08 9.51 -12.26
CA ASP A 13 1.33 9.67 -11.87
C ASP A 13 1.47 10.74 -10.78
N ALA A 14 0.75 11.89 -10.90
CA ALA A 14 0.78 12.96 -9.91
C ALA A 14 0.21 12.52 -8.56
N LEU A 15 -0.94 11.82 -8.55
CA LEU A 15 -1.55 11.30 -7.33
C LEU A 15 -0.65 10.26 -6.64
N ARG A 16 -0.01 9.38 -7.44
CA ARG A 16 0.94 8.41 -6.90
C ARG A 16 2.17 9.09 -6.32
N GLY A 17 2.67 10.15 -6.99
CA GLY A 17 3.77 10.97 -6.47
C GLY A 17 3.40 11.69 -5.18
N LEU A 18 2.19 12.22 -5.09
CA LEU A 18 1.68 12.84 -3.86
C LEU A 18 1.63 11.84 -2.70
N ALA A 19 1.11 10.62 -2.94
CA ALA A 19 1.12 9.55 -1.94
C ALA A 19 2.55 9.18 -1.51
N MET A 20 3.51 9.11 -2.46
CA MET A 20 4.92 8.86 -2.15
C MET A 20 5.55 9.95 -1.30
N VAL A 21 5.32 11.23 -1.62
CA VAL A 21 5.84 12.35 -0.82
C VAL A 21 5.28 12.29 0.61
N ASN A 22 3.97 12.08 0.76
CA ASN A 22 3.35 11.92 2.08
C ASN A 22 3.94 10.74 2.87
N MET A 23 4.17 9.60 2.23
CA MET A 23 4.81 8.43 2.83
C MET A 23 6.22 8.75 3.32
N VAL A 24 7.05 9.40 2.50
CA VAL A 24 8.43 9.76 2.87
C VAL A 24 8.43 10.71 4.07
N VAL A 25 7.55 11.72 4.07
CA VAL A 25 7.43 12.66 5.19
C VAL A 25 6.93 11.96 6.45
N TYR A 26 5.93 11.07 6.34
CA TYR A 26 5.40 10.32 7.47
C TYR A 26 6.47 9.46 8.14
N HIS A 27 7.23 8.69 7.36
CA HIS A 27 8.34 7.87 7.87
C HIS A 27 9.50 8.71 8.38
N GLY A 28 9.81 9.83 7.73
CA GLY A 28 10.82 10.76 8.21
C GLY A 28 10.48 11.37 9.57
N MET A 29 9.21 11.69 9.80
CA MET A 29 8.75 12.16 11.11
C MET A 29 8.75 11.05 12.16
N TYR A 30 8.44 9.81 11.75
CA TYR A 30 8.58 8.65 12.64
C TYR A 30 10.04 8.48 13.10
N ASP A 31 10.98 8.48 12.15
CA ASP A 31 12.41 8.38 12.48
C ASP A 31 12.84 9.54 13.37
N TRP A 32 12.48 10.78 13.01
CA TRP A 32 12.81 11.98 13.78
C TRP A 32 12.39 11.86 15.24
N VAL A 33 11.14 11.47 15.50
CA VAL A 33 10.56 11.46 16.87
C VAL A 33 10.94 10.18 17.62
N TYR A 34 10.73 9.00 17.00
CA TYR A 34 10.79 7.74 17.74
C TYR A 34 12.14 7.02 17.63
N VAL A 35 12.89 7.26 16.54
CA VAL A 35 14.24 6.66 16.39
C VAL A 35 15.32 7.60 16.94
N PHE A 36 15.26 8.89 16.61
CA PHE A 36 16.26 9.88 17.02
C PHE A 36 15.84 10.68 18.27
N GLY A 37 14.68 10.40 18.87
CA GLY A 37 14.24 10.96 20.15
C GLY A 37 13.96 12.47 20.13
N GLN A 38 13.71 13.06 18.97
CA GLN A 38 13.47 14.49 18.82
C GLN A 38 12.03 14.85 19.15
N LYS A 39 11.80 16.06 19.63
CA LYS A 39 10.46 16.54 19.96
C LYS A 39 9.74 17.04 18.70
N SER A 40 8.44 16.79 18.63
CA SER A 40 7.54 17.37 17.65
C SER A 40 6.28 17.89 18.33
N SER A 41 5.78 19.04 17.91
CA SER A 41 4.53 19.61 18.43
C SER A 41 3.29 19.16 17.65
N TRP A 42 3.46 18.54 16.48
CA TRP A 42 2.36 18.20 15.56
C TRP A 42 2.33 16.72 15.15
N TYR A 43 3.43 16.00 15.31
CA TYR A 43 3.50 14.59 14.96
C TYR A 43 3.50 13.72 16.20
N ASP A 44 2.44 12.93 16.33
CA ASP A 44 2.29 11.88 17.32
C ASP A 44 1.58 10.69 16.66
N ILE A 45 2.28 9.55 16.55
CA ILE A 45 1.76 8.35 15.86
C ILE A 45 0.46 7.82 16.49
N PHE A 46 0.23 8.11 17.78
CA PHE A 46 -0.98 7.70 18.50
C PHE A 46 -2.13 8.69 18.34
N SER A 47 -1.90 9.84 17.71
CA SER A 47 -2.95 10.83 17.48
C SER A 47 -3.92 10.40 16.38
N PRO A 48 -5.21 10.74 16.49
CA PRO A 48 -6.18 10.49 15.43
C PRO A 48 -5.78 11.12 14.08
N GLY A 49 -5.11 12.28 14.11
CA GLY A 49 -4.63 12.97 12.91
C GLY A 49 -3.58 12.17 12.15
N CYS A 50 -2.59 11.61 12.86
CA CYS A 50 -1.57 10.75 12.25
C CYS A 50 -2.16 9.44 11.73
N HIS A 51 -3.14 8.86 12.47
CA HIS A 51 -3.86 7.69 11.99
C HIS A 51 -4.59 7.95 10.67
N VAL A 52 -5.36 9.03 10.58
CA VAL A 52 -6.05 9.41 9.33
C VAL A 52 -5.04 9.68 8.20
N TRP A 53 -3.91 10.31 8.50
CA TRP A 53 -2.86 10.56 7.50
C TRP A 53 -2.23 9.26 6.99
N GLN A 54 -1.94 8.31 7.89
CA GLN A 54 -1.46 6.97 7.52
C GLN A 54 -2.48 6.25 6.62
N GLN A 55 -3.77 6.25 7.01
CA GLN A 55 -4.83 5.63 6.21
C GLN A 55 -4.93 6.27 4.82
N TYR A 56 -4.86 7.61 4.74
CA TYR A 56 -4.83 8.32 3.45
C TYR A 56 -3.70 7.82 2.54
N ILE A 57 -2.48 7.68 3.08
CA ILE A 57 -1.32 7.19 2.32
C ILE A 57 -1.59 5.76 1.82
N CYS A 58 -1.98 4.86 2.72
CA CYS A 58 -2.22 3.46 2.41
C CYS A 58 -3.34 3.26 1.40
N TRP A 59 -4.48 3.93 1.61
CA TRP A 59 -5.63 3.81 0.71
C TRP A 59 -5.32 4.37 -0.67
N SER A 60 -4.69 5.55 -0.74
CA SER A 60 -4.29 6.15 -2.00
C SER A 60 -3.37 5.23 -2.78
N PHE A 61 -2.38 4.62 -2.11
CA PHE A 61 -1.43 3.71 -2.74
C PHE A 61 -2.11 2.46 -3.30
N LEU A 62 -2.98 1.81 -2.53
CA LEU A 62 -3.67 0.59 -2.95
C LEU A 62 -4.71 0.83 -4.04
N LEU A 63 -5.51 1.89 -3.93
CA LEU A 63 -6.47 2.28 -4.96
C LEU A 63 -5.78 2.58 -6.29
N LEU A 64 -4.66 3.34 -6.25
CA LEU A 64 -3.87 3.65 -7.45
C LEU A 64 -3.16 2.42 -8.02
N ALA A 65 -2.73 1.48 -7.19
CA ALA A 65 -2.16 0.21 -7.65
C ALA A 65 -3.22 -0.64 -8.37
N GLY A 66 -4.42 -0.79 -7.79
CA GLY A 66 -5.54 -1.49 -8.41
C GLY A 66 -6.00 -0.84 -9.72
N TYR A 67 -6.12 0.48 -9.76
CA TYR A 67 -6.42 1.21 -10.99
C TYR A 67 -5.35 0.94 -12.07
N SER A 68 -4.07 1.05 -11.69
CA SER A 68 -2.94 0.89 -12.60
C SER A 68 -2.80 -0.52 -13.16
N PHE A 69 -3.27 -1.53 -12.43
CA PHE A 69 -3.34 -2.91 -12.91
C PHE A 69 -4.18 -3.00 -14.19
N THR A 70 -5.29 -2.25 -14.32
CA THR A 70 -6.12 -2.23 -15.55
C THR A 70 -5.40 -1.68 -16.77
N LEU A 71 -4.36 -0.87 -16.58
CA LEU A 71 -3.56 -0.24 -17.63
C LEU A 71 -2.29 -1.04 -17.97
N SER A 72 -1.97 -2.04 -17.16
CA SER A 72 -0.72 -2.79 -17.28
C SER A 72 -0.72 -3.73 -18.49
N ARG A 73 0.30 -3.63 -19.33
CA ARG A 73 0.52 -4.54 -20.47
C ARG A 73 1.20 -5.86 -20.08
N ARG A 74 1.90 -5.88 -18.94
CA ARG A 74 2.65 -7.05 -18.43
C ARG A 74 2.41 -7.23 -16.94
N PRO A 75 1.15 -7.45 -16.52
CA PRO A 75 0.81 -7.43 -15.10
C PRO A 75 1.52 -8.54 -14.31
N VAL A 76 1.64 -9.75 -14.84
CA VAL A 76 2.37 -10.86 -14.17
C VAL A 76 3.81 -10.47 -13.90
N LYS A 77 4.53 -9.94 -14.92
CA LYS A 77 5.93 -9.49 -14.72
C LYS A 77 6.02 -8.41 -13.64
N ASN A 78 5.11 -7.44 -13.66
CA ASN A 78 5.09 -6.37 -12.67
C ASN A 78 4.80 -6.91 -11.26
N GLY A 79 3.84 -7.84 -11.12
CA GLY A 79 3.55 -8.51 -9.85
C GLY A 79 4.74 -9.28 -9.29
N LEU A 80 5.47 -10.02 -10.15
CA LEU A 80 6.69 -10.75 -9.75
C LEU A 80 7.82 -9.80 -9.32
N ILE A 81 8.00 -8.66 -10.01
CA ILE A 81 8.99 -7.65 -9.60
C ILE A 81 8.65 -7.07 -8.23
N VAL A 82 7.39 -6.68 -8.01
CA VAL A 82 6.95 -6.11 -6.72
C VAL A 82 7.08 -7.15 -5.60
N ALA A 83 6.68 -8.40 -5.84
CA ALA A 83 6.84 -9.49 -4.88
C ALA A 83 8.33 -9.77 -4.58
N GLY A 84 9.20 -9.74 -5.59
CA GLY A 84 10.64 -9.86 -5.39
C GLY A 84 11.23 -8.72 -4.55
N CYS A 85 10.82 -7.47 -4.79
CA CYS A 85 11.20 -6.33 -3.94
C CYS A 85 10.71 -6.50 -2.50
N ALA A 86 9.49 -7.03 -2.31
CA ALA A 86 8.95 -7.33 -0.98
C ALA A 86 9.82 -8.35 -0.22
N LEU A 87 10.22 -9.45 -0.88
CA LEU A 87 11.09 -10.45 -0.29
C LEU A 87 12.47 -9.91 0.07
N VAL A 88 13.04 -9.04 -0.79
CA VAL A 88 14.29 -8.33 -0.49
C VAL A 88 14.13 -7.46 0.76
N LEU A 89 13.01 -6.75 0.88
CA LEU A 89 12.73 -5.91 2.05
C LEU A 89 12.63 -6.76 3.34
N THR A 90 11.91 -7.87 3.30
CA THR A 90 11.88 -8.82 4.43
C THR A 90 13.28 -9.31 4.77
N ALA A 91 14.06 -9.78 3.79
CA ALA A 91 15.40 -10.29 4.04
C ALA A 91 16.29 -9.22 4.70
N VAL A 92 16.27 -7.99 4.17
CA VAL A 92 17.06 -6.88 4.72
C VAL A 92 16.60 -6.54 6.14
N THR A 93 15.30 -6.41 6.40
CA THR A 93 14.81 -6.04 7.73
C THR A 93 15.04 -7.15 8.75
N VAL A 94 14.85 -8.41 8.40
CA VAL A 94 15.12 -9.55 9.30
C VAL A 94 16.60 -9.64 9.68
N VAL A 95 17.51 -9.37 8.74
CA VAL A 95 18.95 -9.48 9.00
C VAL A 95 19.51 -8.27 9.73
N PHE A 96 19.13 -7.05 9.32
CA PHE A 96 19.75 -5.82 9.80
C PHE A 96 18.94 -5.08 10.86
N LEU A 97 17.60 -5.29 10.92
CA LEU A 97 16.67 -4.61 11.82
C LEU A 97 15.65 -5.60 12.40
N PRO A 98 16.07 -6.64 13.18
CA PRO A 98 15.17 -7.71 13.62
C PRO A 98 13.96 -7.22 14.43
N SER A 99 14.12 -6.13 15.21
CA SER A 99 13.02 -5.49 15.98
C SER A 99 11.97 -4.84 15.09
N GLU A 100 12.37 -4.43 13.89
CA GLU A 100 11.51 -3.76 12.88
C GLU A 100 11.31 -4.67 11.65
N SER A 101 11.35 -5.99 11.85
CA SER A 101 11.20 -6.94 10.75
C SER A 101 9.84 -6.80 10.06
N ILE A 102 9.86 -6.83 8.73
CA ILE A 102 8.66 -6.68 7.91
C ILE A 102 8.25 -8.05 7.36
N TRP A 103 7.11 -8.53 7.86
CA TRP A 103 6.46 -9.74 7.41
C TRP A 103 5.12 -9.40 6.79
N PHE A 104 4.99 -9.62 5.49
CA PHE A 104 3.76 -9.33 4.74
C PHE A 104 3.34 -7.84 4.78
N GLY A 105 4.28 -6.94 4.43
CA GLY A 105 4.02 -5.50 4.28
C GLY A 105 3.29 -5.16 2.98
N VAL A 106 3.09 -3.86 2.73
CA VAL A 106 2.30 -3.36 1.60
C VAL A 106 2.80 -3.84 0.23
N LEU A 107 4.12 -4.01 0.02
CA LEU A 107 4.64 -4.57 -1.25
C LEU A 107 4.30 -6.04 -1.43
N HIS A 108 4.29 -6.84 -0.35
CA HIS A 108 3.83 -8.24 -0.41
C HIS A 108 2.37 -8.29 -0.84
N LEU A 109 1.53 -7.48 -0.18
CA LEU A 109 0.13 -7.36 -0.54
C LEU A 109 -0.05 -6.99 -2.01
N VAL A 110 0.62 -5.92 -2.50
CA VAL A 110 0.46 -5.45 -3.88
C VAL A 110 0.95 -6.49 -4.88
N GLY A 111 2.09 -7.13 -4.63
CA GLY A 111 2.62 -8.22 -5.45
C GLY A 111 1.64 -9.39 -5.54
N CYS A 112 1.16 -9.87 -4.38
CA CYS A 112 0.16 -10.93 -4.30
C CYS A 112 -1.17 -10.53 -4.96
N ALA A 113 -1.67 -9.30 -4.70
CA ALA A 113 -2.92 -8.81 -5.28
C ALA A 113 -2.86 -8.78 -6.81
N ILE A 114 -1.77 -8.30 -7.39
CA ILE A 114 -1.57 -8.31 -8.86
C ILE A 114 -1.60 -9.74 -9.40
N LEU A 115 -0.86 -10.67 -8.77
CA LEU A 115 -0.79 -12.07 -9.24
C LEU A 115 -2.13 -12.79 -9.08
N LEU A 116 -2.82 -12.60 -7.95
CA LEU A 116 -4.16 -13.15 -7.72
C LEU A 116 -5.17 -12.59 -8.72
N CYS A 117 -5.13 -11.27 -9.00
CA CYS A 117 -6.00 -10.66 -10.00
C CYS A 117 -5.67 -11.14 -11.42
N CYS A 118 -4.41 -11.47 -11.74
CA CYS A 118 -4.07 -12.11 -13.01
C CYS A 118 -4.71 -13.49 -13.13
N ALA A 119 -4.62 -14.30 -12.07
CA ALA A 119 -5.21 -15.65 -12.06
C ALA A 119 -6.75 -15.60 -12.07
N ALA A 120 -7.35 -14.66 -11.30
CA ALA A 120 -8.80 -14.49 -11.22
C ALA A 120 -9.38 -13.63 -12.36
N ARG A 121 -8.57 -13.20 -13.32
CA ARG A 121 -8.99 -12.26 -14.37
C ARG A 121 -10.27 -12.67 -15.10
N PRO A 122 -10.44 -13.93 -15.55
CA PRO A 122 -11.67 -14.34 -16.24
C PRO A 122 -12.94 -14.18 -15.39
N LEU A 123 -12.81 -14.34 -14.06
CA LEU A 123 -13.90 -14.13 -13.10
C LEU A 123 -14.16 -12.65 -12.87
N LEU A 124 -13.12 -11.87 -12.63
CA LEU A 124 -13.21 -10.43 -12.38
C LEU A 124 -13.78 -9.66 -13.58
N GLU A 125 -13.49 -10.10 -14.80
CA GLU A 125 -14.03 -9.48 -16.02
C GLU A 125 -15.53 -9.72 -16.21
N ARG A 126 -16.09 -10.77 -15.61
CA ARG A 126 -17.54 -11.05 -15.65
C ARG A 126 -18.33 -10.16 -14.69
N VAL A 127 -17.70 -9.65 -13.64
CA VAL A 127 -18.36 -8.79 -12.65
C VAL A 127 -18.54 -7.39 -13.23
N PRO A 128 -19.76 -6.81 -13.26
CA PRO A 128 -19.94 -5.43 -13.69
C PRO A 128 -19.17 -4.47 -12.77
N PRO A 129 -18.62 -3.35 -13.29
CA PRO A 129 -17.71 -2.51 -12.51
C PRO A 129 -18.33 -1.90 -11.24
N LEU A 130 -19.55 -1.39 -11.30
CA LEU A 130 -20.20 -0.76 -10.14
C LEU A 130 -20.55 -1.77 -9.04
N PRO A 131 -21.24 -2.90 -9.30
CA PRO A 131 -21.41 -3.96 -8.31
C PRO A 131 -20.10 -4.49 -7.75
N GLY A 132 -19.07 -4.64 -8.59
CA GLY A 132 -17.74 -5.06 -8.16
C GLY A 132 -17.09 -4.07 -7.20
N LEU A 133 -17.19 -2.76 -7.48
CA LEU A 133 -16.72 -1.70 -6.59
C LEU A 133 -17.46 -1.74 -5.25
N LEU A 134 -18.79 -1.73 -5.28
CA LEU A 134 -19.62 -1.71 -4.05
C LEU A 134 -19.40 -2.97 -3.20
N GLY A 135 -19.36 -4.15 -3.83
CA GLY A 135 -19.09 -5.42 -3.15
C GLY A 135 -17.69 -5.46 -2.53
N SER A 136 -16.66 -5.00 -3.27
CA SER A 136 -15.29 -4.91 -2.74
C SER A 136 -15.22 -3.93 -1.58
N ALA A 137 -15.84 -2.75 -1.67
CA ALA A 137 -15.89 -1.79 -0.59
C ALA A 137 -16.60 -2.36 0.65
N ALA A 138 -17.74 -3.02 0.47
CA ALA A 138 -18.48 -3.66 1.57
C ALA A 138 -17.62 -4.71 2.29
N VAL A 139 -16.92 -5.58 1.54
CA VAL A 139 -16.04 -6.58 2.13
C VAL A 139 -14.84 -5.93 2.83
N PHE A 140 -14.23 -4.89 2.24
CA PHE A 140 -13.14 -4.13 2.88
C PHE A 140 -13.57 -3.57 4.23
N PHE A 141 -14.70 -2.86 4.29
CA PHE A 141 -15.20 -2.28 5.53
C PHE A 141 -15.59 -3.36 6.55
N LEU A 142 -16.22 -4.45 6.12
CA LEU A 142 -16.61 -5.54 7.01
C LEU A 142 -15.43 -6.27 7.61
N THR A 143 -14.34 -6.46 6.85
CA THR A 143 -13.19 -7.26 7.27
C THR A 143 -12.00 -6.43 7.77
N ASN A 144 -12.15 -5.10 7.91
CA ASN A 144 -11.08 -4.20 8.33
C ASN A 144 -10.49 -4.58 9.70
N GLN A 145 -11.33 -5.01 10.65
CA GLN A 145 -10.94 -5.41 11.99
C GLN A 145 -10.61 -6.91 12.11
N LEU A 146 -10.52 -7.64 10.98
CA LEU A 146 -10.20 -9.07 10.96
C LEU A 146 -8.89 -9.40 11.69
N PRO A 147 -7.77 -8.65 11.50
CA PRO A 147 -6.50 -8.95 12.16
C PRO A 147 -6.53 -8.85 13.69
N VAL A 148 -7.51 -8.16 14.25
CA VAL A 148 -7.68 -8.01 15.71
C VAL A 148 -8.87 -8.80 16.27
N GLY A 149 -9.46 -9.70 15.48
CA GLY A 149 -10.45 -10.67 15.97
C GLY A 149 -11.91 -10.26 15.81
N PHE A 150 -12.22 -9.26 14.99
CA PHE A 150 -13.58 -8.78 14.79
C PHE A 150 -13.93 -8.62 13.31
N LEU A 151 -15.22 -8.72 12.99
CA LEU A 151 -15.78 -8.12 11.79
C LEU A 151 -16.21 -6.69 12.15
N GLY A 152 -15.94 -5.74 11.24
CA GLY A 152 -16.26 -4.33 11.45
C GLY A 152 -15.21 -3.39 10.89
N PHE A 153 -15.30 -2.10 11.25
CA PHE A 153 -14.45 -1.05 10.73
C PHE A 153 -14.07 -0.02 11.82
N GLU A 154 -12.77 0.34 11.92
CA GLU A 154 -12.24 1.45 12.74
C GLU A 154 -12.82 1.50 14.16
N GLY A 155 -12.71 0.40 14.91
CA GLY A 155 -13.21 0.29 16.29
C GLY A 155 -14.71 -0.01 16.42
N VAL A 156 -15.47 -0.05 15.32
CA VAL A 156 -16.85 -0.56 15.32
C VAL A 156 -16.81 -2.09 15.16
N HIS A 157 -17.03 -2.80 16.24
CA HIS A 157 -17.02 -4.26 16.30
C HIS A 157 -18.42 -4.81 16.12
N LEU A 158 -18.72 -5.41 14.95
CA LEU A 158 -20.02 -6.01 14.64
C LEU A 158 -20.13 -7.43 15.17
N TRP A 159 -19.06 -8.22 15.03
CA TRP A 159 -19.04 -9.62 15.42
C TRP A 159 -17.65 -10.04 15.86
N ARG A 160 -17.54 -10.71 17.03
CA ARG A 160 -16.27 -11.31 17.48
C ARG A 160 -16.06 -12.66 16.81
N LEU A 161 -14.85 -12.87 16.28
CA LEU A 161 -14.48 -14.11 15.64
C LEU A 161 -13.93 -15.12 16.66
N PRO A 162 -14.12 -16.44 16.42
CA PRO A 162 -13.56 -17.48 17.27
C PRO A 162 -12.03 -17.44 17.31
N GLU A 163 -11.43 -17.48 18.49
CA GLU A 163 -9.97 -17.46 18.69
C GLU A 163 -9.27 -18.65 17.99
N ALA A 164 -9.98 -19.76 17.80
CA ALA A 164 -9.47 -20.93 17.10
C ALA A 164 -8.98 -20.63 15.67
N LEU A 165 -9.57 -19.60 15.00
CA LEU A 165 -9.15 -19.20 13.65
C LEU A 165 -7.73 -18.64 13.62
N TYR A 166 -7.25 -18.07 14.72
CA TYR A 166 -5.94 -17.40 14.82
C TYR A 166 -4.81 -18.37 15.22
N LYS A 167 -5.13 -19.54 15.78
CA LYS A 167 -4.14 -20.55 16.20
C LYS A 167 -3.27 -21.06 15.05
N ALA A 168 -3.79 -21.06 13.82
CA ALA A 168 -3.06 -21.48 12.63
C ALA A 168 -2.06 -20.43 12.14
N ASN A 169 -2.07 -19.24 12.71
CA ASN A 169 -1.22 -18.10 12.35
C ASN A 169 -1.19 -17.80 10.83
N LEU A 170 -2.36 -17.74 10.21
CA LEU A 170 -2.49 -17.38 8.80
C LEU A 170 -2.36 -15.85 8.62
N PHE A 171 -1.22 -15.30 9.06
CA PHE A 171 -0.98 -13.85 9.07
C PHE A 171 -1.11 -13.23 7.67
N TRP A 172 -0.64 -13.90 6.62
CA TRP A 172 -0.75 -13.39 5.25
C TRP A 172 -2.21 -13.22 4.78
N LEU A 173 -3.15 -13.97 5.35
CA LEU A 173 -4.58 -13.85 5.05
C LEU A 173 -5.29 -12.79 5.90
N GLY A 174 -4.75 -12.45 7.08
CA GLY A 174 -5.37 -11.52 8.04
C GLY A 174 -5.83 -12.20 9.34
N LEU A 175 -5.33 -13.40 9.61
CA LEU A 175 -5.61 -14.16 10.82
C LEU A 175 -4.29 -14.46 11.58
N PRO A 176 -3.60 -13.40 12.09
CA PRO A 176 -2.34 -13.58 12.81
C PRO A 176 -2.57 -14.13 14.21
N ASP A 177 -1.70 -15.00 14.68
CA ASP A 177 -1.55 -15.28 16.11
C ASP A 177 -0.69 -14.16 16.72
N LEU A 178 -1.33 -13.16 17.29
CA LEU A 178 -0.66 -11.97 17.86
C LEU A 178 0.28 -12.30 19.03
N THR A 179 0.25 -13.52 19.57
CA THR A 179 1.22 -13.96 20.57
C THR A 179 2.55 -14.40 19.97
N ARG A 180 2.59 -14.69 18.67
CA ARG A 180 3.75 -15.22 17.93
C ARG A 180 4.15 -14.38 16.72
N PHE A 181 3.27 -13.49 16.29
CA PHE A 181 3.44 -12.70 15.06
C PHE A 181 3.53 -11.22 15.38
N SER A 182 4.58 -10.59 14.88
CA SER A 182 4.76 -9.14 14.87
C SER A 182 5.39 -8.71 13.55
N SER A 183 5.00 -7.55 13.05
CA SER A 183 5.58 -6.94 11.85
C SER A 183 5.47 -5.43 11.93
N ALA A 184 6.55 -4.73 11.60
CA ALA A 184 6.59 -3.26 11.58
C ALA A 184 5.71 -2.65 10.48
N ASP A 185 5.50 -3.40 9.37
CA ASP A 185 4.60 -3.05 8.28
C ASP A 185 3.75 -4.28 7.98
N TYR A 186 2.45 -4.23 8.31
CA TYR A 186 1.56 -5.37 8.18
C TYR A 186 0.30 -5.06 7.39
N PHE A 187 0.22 -5.65 6.18
CA PHE A 187 -0.89 -5.49 5.24
C PHE A 187 -1.36 -6.84 4.71
N PRO A 188 -2.16 -7.59 5.47
CA PRO A 188 -2.65 -8.90 5.05
C PRO A 188 -3.59 -8.80 3.84
N LEU A 189 -3.81 -9.92 3.15
CA LEU A 189 -4.73 -9.97 2.02
C LEU A 189 -6.13 -9.50 2.41
N LEU A 190 -6.66 -9.92 3.54
CA LEU A 190 -7.91 -9.41 4.09
C LEU A 190 -7.58 -8.38 5.20
N PRO A 191 -8.08 -7.16 5.09
CA PRO A 191 -9.09 -6.61 4.15
C PRO A 191 -8.51 -6.00 2.86
N TRP A 192 -7.20 -5.79 2.77
CA TRP A 192 -6.55 -4.85 1.88
C TRP A 192 -6.62 -5.21 0.39
N LEU A 193 -6.74 -6.51 0.05
CA LEU A 193 -7.01 -6.95 -1.33
C LEU A 193 -8.29 -6.31 -1.89
N PHE A 194 -9.31 -6.16 -1.04
CA PHE A 194 -10.59 -5.59 -1.48
C PHE A 194 -10.48 -4.09 -1.74
N LEU A 195 -9.62 -3.37 -1.03
CA LEU A 195 -9.32 -1.98 -1.36
C LEU A 195 -8.56 -1.86 -2.70
N PHE A 196 -7.63 -2.78 -2.97
CA PHE A 196 -6.99 -2.88 -4.29
C PHE A 196 -8.04 -3.16 -5.39
N LEU A 197 -8.99 -4.08 -5.14
CA LEU A 197 -10.09 -4.38 -6.07
C LEU A 197 -11.02 -3.18 -6.28
N CYS A 198 -11.26 -2.34 -5.28
CA CYS A 198 -11.96 -1.07 -5.49
C CYS A 198 -11.26 -0.22 -6.57
N GLY A 199 -9.93 -0.06 -6.46
CA GLY A 199 -9.13 0.63 -7.47
C GLY A 199 -9.23 -0.03 -8.86
N TYR A 200 -9.20 -1.36 -8.92
CA TYR A 200 -9.40 -2.13 -10.15
C TYR A 200 -10.76 -1.84 -10.80
N PHE A 201 -11.85 -1.90 -10.04
CA PHE A 201 -13.18 -1.67 -10.60
C PHE A 201 -13.38 -0.22 -11.02
N VAL A 202 -12.83 0.77 -10.27
CA VAL A 202 -12.79 2.18 -10.72
C VAL A 202 -12.04 2.30 -12.05
N GLY A 203 -10.91 1.61 -12.21
CA GLY A 203 -10.16 1.59 -13.48
C GLY A 203 -10.97 0.97 -14.64
N ARG A 204 -11.82 -0.02 -14.36
CA ARG A 204 -12.71 -0.62 -15.35
C ARG A 204 -13.88 0.29 -15.77
N MET A 205 -14.29 1.23 -14.93
CA MET A 205 -15.28 2.25 -15.31
C MET A 205 -14.72 3.23 -16.34
N ARG A 206 -13.39 3.24 -16.54
CA ARG A 206 -12.68 4.09 -17.53
C ARG A 206 -13.04 5.57 -17.39
N PRO A 207 -12.89 6.17 -16.21
CA PRO A 207 -13.18 7.58 -16.05
C PRO A 207 -12.34 8.42 -17.03
N ALA A 208 -12.92 9.49 -17.54
CA ALA A 208 -12.24 10.41 -18.44
C ALA A 208 -11.15 11.16 -17.65
N LEU A 209 -9.90 10.80 -17.86
CA LEU A 209 -8.75 11.47 -17.25
C LEU A 209 -7.96 12.24 -18.31
N PRO A 210 -7.41 13.42 -17.97
CA PRO A 210 -6.54 14.17 -18.85
C PRO A 210 -5.33 13.36 -19.30
N LYS A 211 -5.01 13.44 -20.60
CA LYS A 211 -3.89 12.75 -21.22
C LYS A 211 -2.83 13.74 -21.69
N GLY A 212 -1.59 13.27 -21.86
CA GLY A 212 -0.51 14.05 -22.44
C GLY A 212 0.50 14.56 -21.43
N LYS A 213 0.98 15.79 -21.60
CA LYS A 213 2.00 16.41 -20.73
C LYS A 213 1.35 16.98 -19.48
N ALA A 214 1.94 16.68 -18.32
CA ALA A 214 1.53 17.29 -17.05
C ALA A 214 1.83 18.80 -17.02
N PRO A 215 1.00 19.60 -16.32
CA PRO A 215 1.35 20.99 -15.98
C PRO A 215 2.73 21.07 -15.33
N ALA A 216 3.47 22.15 -15.59
CA ALA A 216 4.86 22.28 -15.14
C ALA A 216 5.01 22.08 -13.62
N VAL A 217 4.09 22.63 -12.83
CA VAL A 217 4.09 22.55 -11.37
C VAL A 217 3.90 21.12 -10.85
N LEU A 218 3.24 20.23 -11.60
CA LEU A 218 3.00 18.83 -11.20
C LEU A 218 4.05 17.83 -11.74
N ARG A 219 4.99 18.31 -12.58
CA ARG A 219 6.02 17.42 -13.15
C ARG A 219 6.89 16.71 -12.11
N PRO A 220 7.34 17.36 -11.00
CA PRO A 220 8.08 16.67 -9.95
C PRO A 220 7.28 15.52 -9.30
N LEU A 221 6.00 15.75 -8.99
CA LEU A 221 5.12 14.72 -8.47
C LEU A 221 4.94 13.57 -9.48
N CYS A 222 4.71 13.90 -10.75
CA CYS A 222 4.61 12.88 -11.79
C CYS A 222 5.92 12.09 -11.95
N PHE A 223 7.07 12.71 -11.72
CA PHE A 223 8.36 12.02 -11.74
C PHE A 223 8.46 11.03 -10.57
N ALA A 224 8.17 11.45 -9.34
CA ALA A 224 8.14 10.58 -8.16
C ALA A 224 7.14 9.43 -8.34
N GLY A 225 5.93 9.71 -8.83
CA GLY A 225 4.90 8.70 -9.09
C GLY A 225 5.27 7.67 -10.15
N ARG A 226 6.08 8.04 -11.14
CA ARG A 226 6.60 7.12 -12.16
C ARG A 226 7.64 6.16 -11.61
N HIS A 227 8.40 6.60 -10.61
CA HIS A 227 9.47 5.83 -9.98
C HIS A 227 9.06 5.35 -8.58
N SER A 228 7.75 5.22 -8.33
CA SER A 228 7.19 4.93 -7.00
C SER A 228 7.80 3.70 -6.33
N LEU A 229 8.08 2.61 -7.07
CA LEU A 229 8.72 1.43 -6.50
C LEU A 229 10.14 1.74 -6.03
N LEU A 230 10.92 2.48 -6.81
CA LEU A 230 12.27 2.89 -6.43
C LEU A 230 12.25 3.83 -5.22
N VAL A 231 11.36 4.83 -5.24
CA VAL A 231 11.16 5.74 -4.09
C VAL A 231 10.78 4.95 -2.86
N TYR A 232 9.84 3.99 -2.99
CA TYR A 232 9.44 3.12 -1.89
C TYR A 232 10.61 2.30 -1.31
N MET A 233 11.46 1.71 -2.17
CA MET A 233 12.59 0.89 -1.72
C MET A 233 13.70 1.70 -1.05
N LEU A 234 13.91 2.96 -1.49
CA LEU A 234 15.04 3.76 -1.06
C LEU A 234 14.72 4.81 0.01
N HIS A 235 13.42 5.14 0.26
CA HIS A 235 13.08 6.24 1.14
C HIS A 235 13.63 6.05 2.55
N GLN A 236 13.46 4.87 3.14
CA GLN A 236 13.86 4.61 4.52
C GLN A 236 15.39 4.64 4.69
N PRO A 237 16.21 3.94 3.88
CA PRO A 237 17.67 4.09 3.96
C PRO A 237 18.16 5.52 3.77
N VAL A 238 17.53 6.29 2.87
CA VAL A 238 17.92 7.68 2.58
C VAL A 238 17.54 8.60 3.74
N VAL A 239 16.31 8.49 4.25
CA VAL A 239 15.82 9.32 5.36
C VAL A 239 16.61 9.02 6.63
N TYR A 240 16.68 7.74 7.00
CA TYR A 240 17.44 7.31 8.19
C TYR A 240 18.91 7.73 8.10
N GLY A 241 19.57 7.46 6.96
CA GLY A 241 20.97 7.84 6.76
C GLY A 241 21.19 9.35 6.81
N GLY A 242 20.29 10.14 6.25
CA GLY A 242 20.34 11.61 6.34
C GLY A 242 20.19 12.13 7.77
N LEU A 243 19.25 11.58 8.53
CA LEU A 243 19.06 11.92 9.93
C LEU A 243 20.24 11.45 10.79
N TRP A 244 20.77 10.26 10.51
CA TRP A 244 21.96 9.76 11.22
C TRP A 244 23.15 10.68 11.05
N ILE A 245 23.42 11.14 9.83
CA ILE A 245 24.48 12.14 9.55
C ILE A 245 24.22 13.43 10.32
N LEU A 246 22.97 13.92 10.31
CA LEU A 246 22.59 15.17 10.99
C LEU A 246 22.85 15.15 12.50
N PHE A 247 22.63 14.00 13.15
CA PHE A 247 22.72 13.87 14.61
C PHE A 247 24.03 13.28 15.14
N ASN A 248 24.89 12.74 14.28
CA ASN A 248 26.14 12.10 14.70
C ASN A 248 27.42 12.73 14.11
N LEU A 249 27.27 13.72 13.23
CA LEU A 249 28.37 14.57 12.71
C LEU A 249 28.20 16.02 13.14
#